data_5c15da9f06cd354928e8192e14bd5131
#
_entry.id   5c15da9f06cd354928e8192e14bd5131
#
_cell.length_a   1.000
_cell.length_b   1.000
_cell.length_c   1.000
_cell.angle_alpha   90.00
_cell.angle_beta   90.00
_cell.angle_gamma   90.00
#
_symmetry.space_group_name_H-M   'P 1'
#
loop_
_entity.id
_entity.type
_entity.pdbx_description
1 polymer ?
#
loop_
_entity_poly.entity_id
_entity_poly.type
_entity_poly.pdbx_seq_one_letter_code
_entity_poly.pdbx_strand_id
1 'polypeptide(L)'
;MKLYENGAYLVNGKDVVINSPEATAAVNAKTGKTVTPEDAKKQTIAYGILKSHNTSGNMEKLQIKFDKLTSHDITFVGIIQTARASGLEKFPIPYVLTNCHNSLCAVGGTINEDDHMFGLTCAKKYGGIYVPPHQAVIHQFAREMLAGGGKMILGSDSHTRYGALGTMAIGEGGPELVKQLLNKTYDIDMPGVVGIYLTGTPQKGVGPQDIALAIIGEVFANGFVKNKVMEFVGPGVSNLSVDYRIGVDVMTTETTCLSSIWRTDDQVKEFYEIHGRTGDFEELNPGEV
;
A
#
# COMPACT_ATOMS: atom_id res chain seq x y z
N MET A 1 -20.48 12.16 0.28
CA MET A 1 -19.99 10.97 -0.45
C MET A 1 -21.15 10.09 -0.84
N LYS A 2 -21.01 9.19 -1.83
CA LYS A 2 -22.05 8.20 -2.20
C LYS A 2 -21.43 6.83 -2.22
N LEU A 3 -22.05 5.85 -1.56
CA LEU A 3 -21.66 4.45 -1.59
C LEU A 3 -22.55 3.68 -2.59
N TYR A 4 -21.94 2.77 -3.33
CA TYR A 4 -22.64 1.90 -4.29
C TYR A 4 -22.39 0.43 -3.89
N GLU A 5 -23.27 -0.10 -3.07
CA GLU A 5 -23.12 -1.45 -2.46
C GLU A 5 -23.12 -2.57 -3.48
N ASN A 6 -23.86 -2.42 -4.58
CA ASN A 6 -23.93 -3.41 -5.65
C ASN A 6 -22.72 -3.39 -6.61
N GLY A 7 -21.74 -2.52 -6.34
CA GLY A 7 -20.60 -2.30 -7.22
C GLY A 7 -20.90 -1.42 -8.42
N ALA A 8 -19.85 -1.13 -9.18
CA ALA A 8 -19.91 -0.31 -10.40
C ALA A 8 -18.80 -0.72 -11.36
N TYR A 9 -18.99 -0.43 -12.64
CA TYR A 9 -17.95 -0.46 -13.64
C TYR A 9 -17.32 0.93 -13.75
N LEU A 10 -16.01 0.98 -13.87
CA LEU A 10 -15.27 2.15 -14.30
C LEU A 10 -14.89 1.96 -15.78
N VAL A 11 -15.39 2.83 -16.65
CA VAL A 11 -15.16 2.74 -18.09
C VAL A 11 -14.19 3.82 -18.51
N ASN A 12 -13.11 3.45 -19.19
CA ASN A 12 -12.05 4.35 -19.66
C ASN A 12 -11.47 5.26 -18.58
N GLY A 13 -11.49 4.83 -17.31
CA GLY A 13 -11.00 5.63 -16.18
C GLY A 13 -11.82 6.87 -15.82
N LYS A 14 -12.98 7.08 -16.47
CA LYS A 14 -13.76 8.33 -16.37
C LYS A 14 -15.23 8.13 -16.07
N ASP A 15 -15.85 7.13 -16.66
CA ASP A 15 -17.31 6.92 -16.56
C ASP A 15 -17.62 5.84 -15.55
N VAL A 16 -18.45 6.15 -14.57
CA VAL A 16 -18.96 5.18 -13.60
C VAL A 16 -20.33 4.69 -14.06
N VAL A 17 -20.46 3.37 -14.28
CA VAL A 17 -21.72 2.70 -14.57
C VAL A 17 -22.08 1.82 -13.38
N ILE A 18 -23.15 2.17 -12.67
CA ILE A 18 -23.60 1.40 -11.50
C ILE A 18 -24.05 0.00 -11.95
N ASN A 19 -23.65 -1.03 -11.22
CA ASN A 19 -24.05 -2.39 -11.53
C ASN A 19 -25.56 -2.57 -11.35
N SER A 20 -26.22 -2.87 -12.46
CA SER A 20 -27.66 -3.11 -12.57
C SER A 20 -27.90 -4.14 -13.70
N PRO A 21 -29.12 -4.65 -13.88
CA PRO A 21 -29.42 -5.51 -15.03
C PRO A 21 -29.07 -4.91 -16.39
N GLU A 22 -29.10 -3.59 -16.50
CA GLU A 22 -28.82 -2.85 -17.74
C GLU A 22 -27.33 -2.45 -17.87
N ALA A 23 -26.51 -2.67 -16.83
CA ALA A 23 -25.13 -2.20 -16.79
C ALA A 23 -24.29 -2.74 -17.95
N THR A 24 -24.43 -4.03 -18.28
CA THR A 24 -23.68 -4.65 -19.39
C THR A 24 -24.01 -3.97 -20.73
N ALA A 25 -25.28 -3.63 -20.99
CA ALA A 25 -25.68 -2.90 -22.18
C ALA A 25 -25.10 -1.48 -22.21
N ALA A 26 -25.12 -0.79 -21.05
CA ALA A 26 -24.54 0.56 -20.91
C ALA A 26 -23.01 0.55 -21.11
N VAL A 27 -22.30 -0.45 -20.60
CA VAL A 27 -20.86 -0.64 -20.83
C VAL A 27 -20.59 -0.95 -22.30
N ASN A 28 -21.36 -1.85 -22.91
CA ASN A 28 -21.24 -2.17 -24.34
C ASN A 28 -21.45 -0.94 -25.23
N ALA A 29 -22.45 -0.11 -24.92
CA ALA A 29 -22.70 1.14 -25.68
C ALA A 29 -21.53 2.12 -25.62
N LYS A 30 -20.70 2.10 -24.55
CA LYS A 30 -19.53 2.97 -24.37
C LYS A 30 -18.23 2.40 -24.96
N THR A 31 -18.10 1.07 -25.02
CA THR A 31 -16.84 0.39 -25.36
C THR A 31 -16.92 -0.49 -26.61
N GLY A 32 -18.13 -0.79 -27.07
CA GLY A 32 -18.35 -1.81 -28.13
C GLY A 32 -18.11 -3.25 -27.65
N LYS A 33 -17.86 -3.47 -26.36
CA LYS A 33 -17.53 -4.78 -25.79
C LYS A 33 -18.55 -5.20 -24.73
N THR A 34 -18.81 -6.50 -24.67
CA THR A 34 -19.58 -7.09 -23.57
C THR A 34 -18.57 -7.55 -22.51
N VAL A 35 -18.59 -6.91 -21.33
CA VAL A 35 -17.68 -7.21 -20.24
C VAL A 35 -18.48 -7.67 -19.03
N THR A 36 -18.14 -8.85 -18.51
CA THR A 36 -18.76 -9.35 -17.27
C THR A 36 -18.14 -8.68 -16.04
N PRO A 37 -18.83 -8.65 -14.89
CA PRO A 37 -18.22 -8.18 -13.64
C PRO A 37 -16.93 -8.90 -13.29
N GLU A 38 -16.87 -10.21 -13.54
CA GLU A 38 -15.67 -11.01 -13.26
C GLU A 38 -14.49 -10.65 -14.17
N ASP A 39 -14.73 -10.28 -15.42
CA ASP A 39 -13.67 -9.83 -16.31
C ASP A 39 -13.24 -8.39 -16.01
N ALA A 40 -14.17 -7.52 -15.66
CA ALA A 40 -13.86 -6.15 -15.23
C ALA A 40 -12.99 -6.12 -13.96
N LYS A 41 -13.26 -6.96 -12.97
CA LYS A 41 -12.44 -7.10 -11.75
C LYS A 41 -10.97 -7.39 -12.05
N LYS A 42 -10.67 -8.15 -13.10
CA LYS A 42 -9.31 -8.50 -13.51
C LYS A 42 -8.52 -7.31 -14.09
N GLN A 43 -9.21 -6.22 -14.41
CA GLN A 43 -8.63 -4.99 -14.96
C GLN A 43 -8.34 -3.93 -13.91
N THR A 44 -8.57 -4.20 -12.62
CA THR A 44 -8.17 -3.30 -11.54
C THR A 44 -6.65 -3.30 -11.36
N ILE A 45 -6.09 -2.18 -10.94
CA ILE A 45 -4.66 -2.05 -10.60
C ILE A 45 -4.30 -3.07 -9.53
N ALA A 46 -5.13 -3.16 -8.49
CA ALA A 46 -4.94 -4.09 -7.38
C ALA A 46 -4.85 -5.55 -7.84
N TYR A 47 -5.73 -5.98 -8.75
CA TYR A 47 -5.67 -7.33 -9.29
C TYR A 47 -4.35 -7.61 -10.03
N GLY A 48 -3.90 -6.67 -10.84
CA GLY A 48 -2.63 -6.79 -11.58
C GLY A 48 -1.44 -6.97 -10.65
N ILE A 49 -1.34 -6.15 -9.60
CA ILE A 49 -0.25 -6.20 -8.62
C ILE A 49 -0.31 -7.51 -7.82
N LEU A 50 -1.47 -7.89 -7.30
CA LEU A 50 -1.63 -9.15 -6.55
C LEU A 50 -1.30 -10.37 -7.42
N LYS A 51 -1.71 -10.37 -8.68
CA LYS A 51 -1.40 -11.45 -9.63
C LYS A 51 0.09 -11.60 -9.87
N SER A 52 0.84 -10.49 -10.03
CA SER A 52 2.28 -10.52 -10.29
C SER A 52 3.10 -11.01 -9.08
N HIS A 53 2.57 -10.88 -7.86
CA HIS A 53 3.24 -11.31 -6.62
C HIS A 53 2.71 -12.64 -6.07
N ASN A 54 1.68 -13.21 -6.70
CA ASN A 54 1.10 -14.47 -6.28
C ASN A 54 1.89 -15.66 -6.84
N THR A 55 2.35 -16.54 -5.97
CA THR A 55 3.12 -17.74 -6.32
C THR A 55 2.29 -19.02 -6.32
N SER A 56 1.03 -18.98 -5.87
CA SER A 56 0.18 -20.17 -5.79
C SER A 56 -0.37 -20.65 -7.15
N GLY A 57 -0.40 -19.75 -8.15
CA GLY A 57 -1.11 -20.01 -9.41
C GLY A 57 -2.65 -19.99 -9.29
N ASN A 58 -3.20 -19.84 -8.09
CA ASN A 58 -4.64 -19.74 -7.80
C ASN A 58 -4.99 -18.32 -7.39
N MET A 59 -5.89 -17.66 -8.13
CA MET A 59 -6.32 -16.28 -7.83
C MET A 59 -7.42 -16.17 -6.78
N GLU A 60 -7.93 -17.28 -6.25
CA GLU A 60 -8.85 -17.27 -5.10
C GLU A 60 -8.10 -17.36 -3.77
N LYS A 61 -6.97 -18.10 -3.76
CA LYS A 61 -6.10 -18.34 -2.59
C LYS A 61 -4.68 -17.91 -2.93
N LEU A 62 -4.34 -16.70 -2.55
CA LEU A 62 -3.06 -16.09 -2.90
C LEU A 62 -1.95 -16.50 -1.93
N GLN A 63 -0.75 -16.70 -2.48
CA GLN A 63 0.50 -16.88 -1.73
C GLN A 63 1.48 -15.79 -2.16
N ILE A 64 1.38 -14.66 -1.48
CA ILE A 64 2.10 -13.43 -1.86
C ILE A 64 3.54 -13.46 -1.37
N LYS A 65 4.45 -13.05 -2.26
CA LYS A 65 5.84 -12.68 -1.97
C LYS A 65 5.99 -11.17 -2.11
N PHE A 66 6.52 -10.54 -1.08
CA PHE A 66 6.81 -9.10 -1.10
C PHE A 66 8.17 -8.79 -1.71
N ASP A 67 8.31 -7.61 -2.30
CA ASP A 67 9.59 -7.14 -2.84
C ASP A 67 10.53 -6.65 -1.75
N LYS A 68 10.00 -6.00 -0.70
CA LYS A 68 10.77 -5.35 0.35
C LYS A 68 10.03 -5.42 1.68
N LEU A 69 10.79 -5.32 2.78
CA LEU A 69 10.27 -5.23 4.14
C LEU A 69 10.71 -3.94 4.82
N THR A 70 9.89 -3.45 5.75
CA THR A 70 10.23 -2.31 6.59
C THR A 70 9.71 -2.48 8.01
N SER A 71 10.51 -2.11 9.00
CA SER A 71 10.14 -2.16 10.41
C SER A 71 10.76 -1.02 11.19
N HIS A 72 10.15 -0.70 12.31
CA HIS A 72 10.68 0.24 13.27
C HIS A 72 11.21 -0.45 14.53
N ASP A 73 11.90 0.31 15.37
CA ASP A 73 12.61 -0.15 16.56
C ASP A 73 11.73 -0.91 17.57
N ILE A 74 10.48 -0.55 17.74
CA ILE A 74 9.57 -1.28 18.64
C ILE A 74 9.33 -2.72 18.17
N THR A 75 9.40 -2.99 16.88
CA THR A 75 8.99 -4.29 16.30
C THR A 75 10.14 -5.13 15.76
N PHE A 76 11.18 -4.53 15.15
CA PHE A 76 12.21 -5.32 14.47
C PHE A 76 13.00 -6.23 15.43
N VAL A 77 13.16 -5.84 16.70
CA VAL A 77 13.88 -6.65 17.69
C VAL A 77 13.21 -8.02 17.84
N GLY A 78 11.92 -8.06 18.15
CA GLY A 78 11.16 -9.30 18.31
C GLY A 78 11.06 -10.10 17.01
N ILE A 79 10.87 -9.43 15.87
CA ILE A 79 10.82 -10.06 14.55
C ILE A 79 12.12 -10.79 14.24
N ILE A 80 13.27 -10.13 14.39
CA ILE A 80 14.58 -10.70 14.05
C ILE A 80 14.96 -11.79 15.06
N GLN A 81 14.66 -11.62 16.36
CA GLN A 81 14.91 -12.66 17.35
C GLN A 81 14.13 -13.93 17.03
N THR A 82 12.84 -13.81 16.68
CA THR A 82 12.00 -14.95 16.30
C THR A 82 12.49 -15.62 15.02
N ALA A 83 12.81 -14.82 13.99
CA ALA A 83 13.35 -15.35 12.74
C ALA A 83 14.69 -16.06 12.96
N ARG A 84 15.57 -15.50 13.80
CA ARG A 84 16.86 -16.11 14.15
C ARG A 84 16.69 -17.45 14.89
N ALA A 85 15.77 -17.50 15.84
CA ALA A 85 15.44 -18.75 16.55
C ALA A 85 14.86 -19.82 15.61
N SER A 86 14.30 -19.39 14.47
CA SER A 86 13.73 -20.25 13.44
C SER A 86 14.66 -20.53 12.26
N GLY A 87 15.96 -20.20 12.37
CA GLY A 87 16.96 -20.53 11.36
C GLY A 87 17.27 -19.42 10.34
N LEU A 88 17.05 -18.17 10.65
CA LEU A 88 17.44 -17.05 9.79
C LEU A 88 18.97 -16.98 9.63
N GLU A 89 19.46 -17.07 8.40
CA GLU A 89 20.87 -16.93 8.05
C GLU A 89 21.19 -15.58 7.41
N LYS A 90 20.29 -15.08 6.57
CA LYS A 90 20.41 -13.81 5.83
C LYS A 90 19.01 -13.28 5.50
N PHE A 91 18.85 -11.97 5.39
CA PHE A 91 17.61 -11.39 4.87
C PHE A 91 17.47 -11.76 3.39
N PRO A 92 16.38 -12.44 3.01
CA PRO A 92 16.20 -12.92 1.63
C PRO A 92 15.83 -11.82 0.65
N ILE A 93 15.25 -10.73 1.14
CA ILE A 93 14.84 -9.55 0.40
C ILE A 93 15.29 -8.30 1.15
N PRO A 94 15.35 -7.12 0.51
CA PRO A 94 15.70 -5.87 1.18
C PRO A 94 14.81 -5.63 2.41
N TYR A 95 15.43 -5.45 3.55
CA TYR A 95 14.76 -5.17 4.82
C TYR A 95 15.34 -3.93 5.46
N VAL A 96 14.48 -2.94 5.74
CA VAL A 96 14.84 -1.67 6.36
C VAL A 96 14.46 -1.67 7.82
N LEU A 97 15.43 -1.35 8.67
CA LEU A 97 15.31 -1.24 10.12
C LEU A 97 15.46 0.24 10.51
N THR A 98 14.36 0.87 10.90
CA THR A 98 14.31 2.32 11.17
C THR A 98 14.14 2.58 12.66
N ASN A 99 15.01 3.37 13.27
CA ASN A 99 14.86 3.85 14.64
C ASN A 99 14.09 5.16 14.65
N CYS A 100 12.78 5.11 14.87
CA CYS A 100 11.93 6.29 14.78
C CYS A 100 10.87 6.42 15.90
N HIS A 101 10.60 5.36 16.66
CA HIS A 101 9.65 5.41 17.78
C HIS A 101 10.36 5.65 19.12
N ASN A 102 11.41 4.89 19.39
CA ASN A 102 12.23 5.02 20.60
C ASN A 102 13.53 5.79 20.32
N SER A 103 13.48 6.71 19.38
CA SER A 103 14.66 7.50 18.95
C SER A 103 15.02 8.65 19.86
N LEU A 104 14.41 8.75 21.04
CA LEU A 104 14.65 9.81 22.01
C LEU A 104 16.00 9.64 22.71
N CYS A 105 17.08 9.85 21.98
CA CYS A 105 18.45 9.76 22.49
C CYS A 105 18.70 10.66 23.72
N ALA A 106 17.92 11.71 23.88
CA ALA A 106 18.01 12.62 25.02
C ALA A 106 17.43 12.06 26.33
N VAL A 107 16.66 10.99 26.28
CA VAL A 107 16.04 10.38 27.47
C VAL A 107 16.97 9.36 28.14
N GLY A 108 17.99 8.89 27.45
CA GLY A 108 19.08 8.09 28.03
C GLY A 108 18.63 6.74 28.60
N GLY A 109 17.67 6.08 27.96
CA GLY A 109 17.27 4.73 28.35
C GLY A 109 18.16 3.68 27.73
N THR A 110 18.85 2.87 28.52
CA THR A 110 19.73 1.78 28.02
C THR A 110 19.01 0.81 27.11
N ILE A 111 17.72 0.54 27.34
CA ILE A 111 16.90 -0.32 26.48
C ILE A 111 16.82 0.23 25.05
N ASN A 112 16.60 1.54 24.91
CA ASN A 112 16.50 2.14 23.56
C ASN A 112 17.84 2.11 22.82
N GLU A 113 18.95 2.32 23.54
CA GLU A 113 20.30 2.22 22.97
C GLU A 113 20.62 0.79 22.56
N ASP A 114 20.20 -0.20 23.35
CA ASP A 114 20.32 -1.62 23.02
C ASP A 114 19.53 -1.97 21.76
N ASP A 115 18.32 -1.44 21.57
CA ASP A 115 17.52 -1.63 20.37
C ASP A 115 18.22 -1.01 19.13
N HIS A 116 18.83 0.18 19.28
CA HIS A 116 19.60 0.82 18.22
C HIS A 116 20.83 -0.02 17.83
N MET A 117 21.59 -0.50 18.81
CA MET A 117 22.73 -1.37 18.58
C MET A 117 22.33 -2.70 17.98
N PHE A 118 21.21 -3.26 18.43
CA PHE A 118 20.64 -4.48 17.85
C PHE A 118 20.28 -4.28 16.37
N GLY A 119 19.55 -3.22 16.04
CA GLY A 119 19.19 -2.90 14.65
C GLY A 119 20.41 -2.75 13.74
N LEU A 120 21.40 -1.95 14.16
CA LEU A 120 22.65 -1.75 13.43
C LEU A 120 23.43 -3.05 13.22
N THR A 121 23.60 -3.83 14.28
CA THR A 121 24.38 -5.09 14.21
C THR A 121 23.66 -6.16 13.42
N CYS A 122 22.33 -6.24 13.50
CA CYS A 122 21.52 -7.15 12.70
C CYS A 122 21.54 -6.77 11.21
N ALA A 123 21.42 -5.50 10.87
CA ALA A 123 21.52 -5.03 9.49
C ALA A 123 22.88 -5.41 8.88
N LYS A 124 23.98 -5.20 9.61
CA LYS A 124 25.33 -5.62 9.18
C LYS A 124 25.45 -7.13 9.04
N LYS A 125 24.91 -7.90 9.99
CA LYS A 125 25.02 -9.36 10.02
C LYS A 125 24.19 -10.03 8.94
N TYR A 126 22.95 -9.59 8.74
CA TYR A 126 21.98 -10.26 7.86
C TYR A 126 21.80 -9.58 6.50
N GLY A 127 22.49 -8.46 6.25
CA GLY A 127 22.45 -7.73 4.97
C GLY A 127 21.26 -6.78 4.82
N GLY A 128 20.82 -6.14 5.92
CA GLY A 128 19.75 -5.15 5.93
C GLY A 128 20.22 -3.71 5.73
N ILE A 129 19.25 -2.81 5.70
CA ILE A 129 19.45 -1.36 5.67
C ILE A 129 19.09 -0.81 7.05
N TYR A 130 20.02 -0.11 7.70
CA TYR A 130 19.79 0.51 8.99
C TYR A 130 19.62 2.01 8.84
N VAL A 131 18.53 2.54 9.37
CA VAL A 131 18.26 3.98 9.44
C VAL A 131 18.39 4.43 10.89
N PRO A 132 19.41 5.22 11.22
CA PRO A 132 19.66 5.65 12.58
C PRO A 132 18.58 6.63 13.08
N PRO A 133 18.51 6.84 14.42
CA PRO A 133 17.57 7.78 15.01
C PRO A 133 17.81 9.21 14.48
N HIS A 134 16.74 10.01 14.46
CA HIS A 134 16.71 11.40 13.98
C HIS A 134 17.01 11.63 12.50
N GLN A 135 17.13 10.57 11.71
CA GLN A 135 17.35 10.70 10.27
C GLN A 135 16.03 10.69 9.49
N ALA A 136 15.16 9.71 9.74
CA ALA A 136 13.86 9.63 9.10
C ALA A 136 12.89 8.77 9.92
N VAL A 137 11.59 9.04 9.79
CA VAL A 137 10.55 8.11 10.21
C VAL A 137 10.38 7.00 9.16
N ILE A 138 9.96 5.81 9.61
CA ILE A 138 9.83 4.62 8.76
C ILE A 138 9.08 4.89 7.45
N HIS A 139 7.91 5.56 7.51
CA HIS A 139 7.08 5.74 6.33
C HIS A 139 7.64 6.78 5.37
N GLN A 140 8.28 7.83 5.86
CA GLN A 140 8.89 8.82 4.99
C GLN A 140 10.10 8.21 4.27
N PHE A 141 10.96 7.50 5.00
CA PHE A 141 12.07 6.76 4.38
C PHE A 141 11.57 5.77 3.32
N ALA A 142 10.52 5.00 3.64
CA ALA A 142 9.98 4.03 2.70
C ALA A 142 9.42 4.68 1.43
N ARG A 143 8.73 5.80 1.53
CA ARG A 143 8.21 6.55 0.37
C ARG A 143 9.34 7.09 -0.51
N GLU A 144 10.34 7.72 0.10
CA GLU A 144 11.43 8.35 -0.62
C GLU A 144 12.44 7.34 -1.19
N MET A 145 12.67 6.22 -0.50
CA MET A 145 13.79 5.31 -0.80
C MET A 145 13.39 3.89 -1.21
N LEU A 146 12.17 3.43 -0.91
CA LEU A 146 11.77 2.03 -1.12
C LEU A 146 10.61 1.86 -2.10
N ALA A 147 9.62 2.75 -2.05
CA ALA A 147 8.43 2.65 -2.89
C ALA A 147 8.79 2.52 -4.37
N GLY A 148 7.94 1.87 -5.15
CA GLY A 148 8.08 1.71 -6.60
C GLY A 148 6.74 1.29 -7.21
N GLY A 149 6.48 1.73 -8.43
CA GLY A 149 5.26 1.36 -9.16
C GLY A 149 5.12 -0.15 -9.29
N GLY A 150 3.92 -0.66 -9.08
CA GLY A 150 3.63 -2.09 -9.16
C GLY A 150 4.29 -2.97 -8.09
N LYS A 151 5.00 -2.40 -7.11
CA LYS A 151 5.68 -3.14 -6.05
C LYS A 151 4.77 -3.43 -4.86
N MET A 152 5.14 -4.46 -4.07
CA MET A 152 4.53 -4.78 -2.79
C MET A 152 5.54 -4.69 -1.65
N ILE A 153 5.16 -3.98 -0.58
CA ILE A 153 5.98 -3.81 0.63
C ILE A 153 5.17 -4.28 1.85
N LEU A 154 5.79 -5.11 2.68
CA LEU A 154 5.24 -5.49 3.98
C LEU A 154 5.96 -4.72 5.09
N GLY A 155 5.19 -4.08 5.95
CA GLY A 155 5.72 -3.37 7.11
C GLY A 155 5.13 -3.83 8.42
N SER A 156 5.87 -3.66 9.50
CA SER A 156 5.41 -4.00 10.85
C SER A 156 4.67 -2.85 11.57
N ASP A 157 4.29 -1.84 10.82
CA ASP A 157 3.49 -0.71 11.31
C ASP A 157 2.18 -0.63 10.53
N SER A 158 1.08 -0.34 11.22
CA SER A 158 -0.27 -0.27 10.64
C SER A 158 -0.40 0.82 9.55
N HIS A 159 0.39 1.89 9.64
CA HIS A 159 0.41 2.97 8.66
C HIS A 159 1.33 2.71 7.45
N THR A 160 1.72 1.46 7.24
CA THR A 160 2.43 1.04 6.03
C THR A 160 1.49 1.13 4.83
N ARG A 161 1.40 2.33 4.24
CA ARG A 161 0.55 2.71 3.11
C ARG A 161 1.36 3.59 2.16
N TYR A 162 1.60 3.09 0.96
CA TYR A 162 2.41 3.77 -0.07
C TYR A 162 1.72 3.74 -1.43
N GLY A 163 0.40 3.53 -1.42
CA GLY A 163 -0.44 3.44 -2.61
C GLY A 163 -0.39 4.67 -3.49
N ALA A 164 -0.30 5.86 -2.89
CA ALA A 164 -0.16 7.14 -3.59
C ALA A 164 1.05 7.20 -4.55
N LEU A 165 2.06 6.36 -4.31
CA LEU A 165 3.27 6.21 -5.13
C LEU A 165 3.24 4.96 -6.03
N GLY A 166 2.09 4.32 -6.17
CA GLY A 166 1.94 3.10 -6.98
C GLY A 166 2.43 1.82 -6.31
N THR A 167 2.72 1.85 -5.00
CA THR A 167 3.18 0.69 -4.23
C THR A 167 2.06 0.15 -3.34
N MET A 168 1.64 -1.09 -3.55
CA MET A 168 0.70 -1.74 -2.64
C MET A 168 1.43 -2.17 -1.37
N ALA A 169 1.22 -1.42 -0.29
CA ALA A 169 1.88 -1.66 0.98
C ALA A 169 0.88 -2.15 2.03
N ILE A 170 1.28 -3.16 2.78
CA ILE A 170 0.46 -3.81 3.82
C ILE A 170 1.18 -3.67 5.16
N GLY A 171 0.45 -3.21 6.17
CA GLY A 171 0.92 -3.17 7.55
C GLY A 171 0.40 -4.39 8.29
N GLU A 172 1.30 -5.19 8.88
CA GLU A 172 0.98 -6.44 9.55
C GLU A 172 1.76 -6.62 10.85
N GLY A 173 1.36 -7.59 11.63
CA GLY A 173 2.08 -7.99 12.84
C GLY A 173 3.40 -8.71 12.53
N GLY A 174 4.28 -8.75 13.53
CA GLY A 174 5.60 -9.38 13.43
C GLY A 174 5.65 -10.78 12.84
N PRO A 175 4.70 -11.70 13.15
CA PRO A 175 4.70 -13.05 12.59
C PRO A 175 4.70 -13.11 11.06
N GLU A 176 4.02 -12.19 10.39
CA GLU A 176 3.97 -12.17 8.93
C GLU A 176 5.32 -11.74 8.32
N LEU A 177 6.02 -10.79 8.97
CA LEU A 177 7.38 -10.43 8.56
C LEU A 177 8.36 -11.59 8.79
N VAL A 178 8.22 -12.31 9.91
CA VAL A 178 9.04 -13.52 10.18
C VAL A 178 8.86 -14.56 9.07
N LYS A 179 7.63 -14.77 8.59
CA LYS A 179 7.37 -15.66 7.45
C LYS A 179 8.14 -15.24 6.21
N GLN A 180 8.13 -13.94 5.88
CA GLN A 180 8.88 -13.43 4.72
C GLN A 180 10.39 -13.60 4.90
N LEU A 181 10.93 -13.34 6.11
CA LEU A 181 12.34 -13.54 6.43
C LEU A 181 12.78 -15.01 6.33
N LEU A 182 11.86 -15.94 6.48
CA LEU A 182 12.06 -17.38 6.33
C LEU A 182 11.64 -17.90 4.93
N ASN A 183 11.55 -17.03 3.93
CA ASN A 183 11.14 -17.37 2.56
C ASN A 183 9.74 -18.01 2.42
N LYS A 184 8.87 -17.81 3.41
CA LYS A 184 7.47 -18.25 3.33
C LYS A 184 6.61 -17.17 2.66
N THR A 185 5.34 -17.48 2.44
CA THR A 185 4.39 -16.60 1.78
C THR A 185 3.43 -15.92 2.78
N TYR A 186 2.82 -14.85 2.33
CA TYR A 186 1.67 -14.24 2.97
C TYR A 186 0.41 -14.80 2.31
N ASP A 187 -0.32 -15.61 3.04
CA ASP A 187 -1.44 -16.40 2.50
C ASP A 187 -2.75 -15.69 2.82
N ILE A 188 -3.47 -15.30 1.79
CA ILE A 188 -4.77 -14.59 1.89
C ILE A 188 -5.73 -15.05 0.81
N ASP A 189 -7.01 -14.88 1.06
CA ASP A 189 -8.03 -14.94 0.02
C ASP A 189 -7.93 -13.71 -0.89
N MET A 190 -8.31 -13.83 -2.17
CA MET A 190 -8.35 -12.69 -3.08
C MET A 190 -9.24 -11.60 -2.49
N PRO A 191 -8.68 -10.43 -2.12
CA PRO A 191 -9.47 -9.37 -1.53
C PRO A 191 -10.41 -8.72 -2.55
N GLY A 192 -11.55 -8.23 -2.07
CA GLY A 192 -12.37 -7.34 -2.87
C GLY A 192 -11.65 -6.02 -3.13
N VAL A 193 -11.99 -5.36 -4.23
CA VAL A 193 -11.48 -4.03 -4.58
C VAL A 193 -12.62 -3.03 -4.52
N VAL A 194 -12.41 -1.93 -3.80
CA VAL A 194 -13.37 -0.83 -3.71
C VAL A 194 -12.78 0.39 -4.40
N GLY A 195 -13.38 0.81 -5.51
CA GLY A 195 -12.98 2.01 -6.24
C GLY A 195 -13.36 3.28 -5.45
N ILE A 196 -12.38 4.11 -5.14
CA ILE A 196 -12.58 5.44 -4.58
C ILE A 196 -12.49 6.45 -5.74
N TYR A 197 -13.65 6.76 -6.30
CA TYR A 197 -13.71 7.63 -7.48
C TYR A 197 -13.71 9.11 -7.08
N LEU A 198 -12.59 9.77 -7.34
CA LEU A 198 -12.36 11.17 -7.00
C LEU A 198 -12.71 12.10 -8.16
N THR A 199 -13.43 13.17 -7.84
CA THR A 199 -13.79 14.24 -8.80
C THR A 199 -13.54 15.61 -8.20
N GLY A 200 -13.34 16.61 -9.06
CA GLY A 200 -13.16 18.00 -8.63
C GLY A 200 -11.82 18.26 -7.96
N THR A 201 -11.77 19.33 -7.21
CA THR A 201 -10.59 19.84 -6.49
C THR A 201 -10.98 20.23 -5.08
N PRO A 202 -10.16 20.00 -4.06
CA PRO A 202 -10.44 20.45 -2.71
C PRO A 202 -10.61 21.97 -2.64
N GLN A 203 -11.55 22.42 -1.82
CA GLN A 203 -11.74 23.84 -1.56
C GLN A 203 -10.57 24.40 -0.73
N LYS A 204 -10.35 25.70 -0.79
CA LYS A 204 -9.35 26.36 0.05
C LYS A 204 -9.61 26.08 1.53
N GLY A 205 -8.60 25.63 2.23
CA GLY A 205 -8.66 25.27 3.65
C GLY A 205 -8.99 23.79 3.93
N VAL A 206 -9.34 23.02 2.90
CA VAL A 206 -9.52 21.57 3.02
C VAL A 206 -8.17 20.88 2.80
N GLY A 207 -7.70 20.18 3.81
CA GLY A 207 -6.45 19.41 3.75
C GLY A 207 -6.68 17.91 3.47
N PRO A 208 -5.59 17.13 3.32
CA PRO A 208 -5.69 15.69 3.11
C PRO A 208 -6.37 14.96 4.26
N GLN A 209 -6.18 15.43 5.49
CA GLN A 209 -6.82 14.91 6.69
C GLN A 209 -8.35 15.01 6.60
N ASP A 210 -8.90 16.12 6.10
CA ASP A 210 -10.34 16.29 5.97
C ASP A 210 -10.96 15.30 4.99
N ILE A 211 -10.28 15.05 3.87
CA ILE A 211 -10.71 14.03 2.89
C ILE A 211 -10.64 12.64 3.51
N ALA A 212 -9.55 12.32 4.21
CA ALA A 212 -9.39 11.03 4.87
C ALA A 212 -10.49 10.81 5.92
N LEU A 213 -10.76 11.80 6.78
CA LEU A 213 -11.81 11.72 7.79
C LEU A 213 -13.21 11.57 7.17
N ALA A 214 -13.47 12.25 6.05
CA ALA A 214 -14.73 12.09 5.33
C ALA A 214 -14.90 10.67 4.78
N ILE A 215 -13.81 10.04 4.27
CA ILE A 215 -13.81 8.65 3.82
C ILE A 215 -14.04 7.72 5.00
N ILE A 216 -13.26 7.86 6.08
CA ILE A 216 -13.35 7.03 7.29
C ILE A 216 -14.77 7.09 7.87
N GLY A 217 -15.32 8.28 8.01
CA GLY A 217 -16.69 8.48 8.53
C GLY A 217 -17.77 7.76 7.74
N GLU A 218 -17.57 7.59 6.43
CA GLU A 218 -18.54 6.94 5.55
C GLU A 218 -18.43 5.40 5.53
N VAL A 219 -17.19 4.87 5.66
CA VAL A 219 -16.94 3.44 5.39
C VAL A 219 -16.58 2.60 6.61
N PHE A 220 -16.23 3.24 7.74
CA PHE A 220 -15.74 2.52 8.92
C PHE A 220 -16.86 1.77 9.64
N ALA A 221 -17.96 2.45 10.00
CA ALA A 221 -19.01 1.90 10.83
C ALA A 221 -19.74 0.70 10.20
N ASN A 222 -19.85 0.69 8.88
CA ASN A 222 -20.49 -0.39 8.11
C ASN A 222 -19.49 -1.46 7.62
N GLY A 223 -18.18 -1.28 7.86
CA GLY A 223 -17.15 -2.19 7.41
C GLY A 223 -17.03 -2.30 5.88
N PHE A 224 -17.44 -1.28 5.14
CA PHE A 224 -17.57 -1.32 3.68
C PHE A 224 -16.27 -1.71 2.97
N VAL A 225 -15.12 -1.27 3.49
CA VAL A 225 -13.79 -1.54 2.93
C VAL A 225 -12.97 -2.54 3.78
N LYS A 226 -13.55 -3.12 4.82
CA LYS A 226 -12.84 -4.02 5.72
C LYS A 226 -12.21 -5.19 4.95
N ASN A 227 -10.89 -5.40 5.13
CA ASN A 227 -10.09 -6.43 4.46
C ASN A 227 -10.12 -6.36 2.92
N LYS A 228 -10.51 -5.23 2.34
CA LYS A 228 -10.50 -4.98 0.90
C LYS A 228 -9.36 -4.03 0.52
N VAL A 229 -9.04 -3.94 -0.76
CA VAL A 229 -8.11 -2.93 -1.28
C VAL A 229 -8.91 -1.70 -1.72
N MET A 230 -8.49 -0.52 -1.26
CA MET A 230 -9.05 0.75 -1.73
C MET A 230 -8.25 1.23 -2.95
N GLU A 231 -8.91 1.29 -4.12
CA GLU A 231 -8.28 1.73 -5.37
C GLU A 231 -8.75 3.13 -5.74
N PHE A 232 -7.84 4.11 -5.64
CA PHE A 232 -8.13 5.52 -5.90
C PHE A 232 -7.97 5.86 -7.37
N VAL A 233 -9.07 6.24 -7.98
CA VAL A 233 -9.21 6.48 -9.42
C VAL A 233 -10.04 7.73 -9.72
N GLY A 234 -10.22 8.03 -10.96
CA GLY A 234 -11.03 9.16 -11.42
C GLY A 234 -10.21 10.41 -11.71
N PRO A 235 -10.86 11.43 -12.33
CA PRO A 235 -10.16 12.63 -12.81
C PRO A 235 -9.66 13.53 -11.68
N GLY A 236 -10.25 13.46 -10.49
CA GLY A 236 -9.85 14.25 -9.33
C GLY A 236 -8.48 13.88 -8.77
N VAL A 237 -7.96 12.68 -9.07
CA VAL A 237 -6.61 12.27 -8.62
C VAL A 237 -5.55 13.25 -9.10
N SER A 238 -5.59 13.64 -10.36
CA SER A 238 -4.59 14.56 -10.95
C SER A 238 -4.68 16.00 -10.42
N ASN A 239 -5.75 16.34 -9.68
CA ASN A 239 -5.90 17.64 -9.04
C ASN A 239 -5.30 17.71 -7.63
N LEU A 240 -4.73 16.58 -7.16
CA LEU A 240 -4.07 16.47 -5.87
C LEU A 240 -2.56 16.33 -6.07
N SER A 241 -1.78 17.12 -5.35
CA SER A 241 -0.33 16.90 -5.31
C SER A 241 0.01 15.52 -4.73
N VAL A 242 1.21 15.01 -4.98
CA VAL A 242 1.64 13.73 -4.43
C VAL A 242 1.62 13.74 -2.90
N ASP A 243 2.07 14.84 -2.28
CA ASP A 243 2.03 14.99 -0.82
C ASP A 243 0.61 14.94 -0.27
N TYR A 244 -0.34 15.54 -1.00
CA TYR A 244 -1.74 15.50 -0.62
C TYR A 244 -2.30 14.07 -0.70
N ARG A 245 -1.98 13.33 -1.78
CA ARG A 245 -2.37 11.92 -1.94
C ARG A 245 -1.76 11.06 -0.82
N ILE A 246 -0.50 11.27 -0.48
CA ILE A 246 0.20 10.59 0.63
C ILE A 246 -0.53 10.83 1.95
N GLY A 247 -0.95 12.06 2.21
CA GLY A 247 -1.68 12.41 3.43
C GLY A 247 -3.05 11.75 3.54
N VAL A 248 -3.76 11.55 2.40
CA VAL A 248 -5.01 10.76 2.37
C VAL A 248 -4.70 9.27 2.52
N ASP A 249 -3.71 8.78 1.78
CA ASP A 249 -3.38 7.37 1.66
C ASP A 249 -2.99 6.74 3.01
N VAL A 250 -2.16 7.42 3.79
CA VAL A 250 -1.72 6.94 5.10
C VAL A 250 -2.87 6.70 6.07
N MET A 251 -3.91 7.52 6.00
CA MET A 251 -5.09 7.42 6.86
C MET A 251 -6.08 6.31 6.44
N THR A 252 -5.87 5.68 5.29
CA THR A 252 -6.71 4.53 4.89
C THR A 252 -6.60 3.36 5.87
N THR A 253 -5.52 3.27 6.63
CA THR A 253 -5.37 2.27 7.69
C THR A 253 -6.50 2.32 8.71
N GLU A 254 -7.02 3.51 9.02
CA GLU A 254 -8.09 3.73 9.98
C GLU A 254 -9.47 3.23 9.47
N THR A 255 -9.55 2.82 8.21
CA THR A 255 -10.77 2.20 7.65
C THR A 255 -10.80 0.69 7.81
N THR A 256 -9.77 0.07 8.35
CA THR A 256 -9.56 -1.39 8.42
C THR A 256 -9.43 -2.07 7.05
N CYS A 257 -9.11 -1.33 5.99
CA CYS A 257 -8.80 -1.90 4.69
C CYS A 257 -7.48 -2.69 4.73
N LEU A 258 -7.34 -3.67 3.85
CA LEU A 258 -6.11 -4.46 3.72
C LEU A 258 -4.96 -3.60 3.20
N SER A 259 -5.22 -2.82 2.16
CA SER A 259 -4.24 -1.94 1.53
C SER A 259 -4.96 -0.85 0.71
N SER A 260 -4.16 0.06 0.17
CA SER A 260 -4.59 1.08 -0.78
C SER A 260 -3.66 1.13 -1.97
N ILE A 261 -4.19 1.54 -3.12
CA ILE A 261 -3.43 1.78 -4.34
C ILE A 261 -4.07 2.92 -5.13
N TRP A 262 -3.27 3.73 -5.78
CA TRP A 262 -3.70 4.86 -6.58
C TRP A 262 -3.26 4.68 -8.02
N ARG A 263 -4.04 5.18 -8.97
CA ARG A 263 -3.51 5.39 -10.30
C ARG A 263 -2.33 6.38 -10.24
N THR A 264 -1.30 6.15 -11.01
CA THR A 264 -0.13 7.02 -11.09
C THR A 264 -0.22 7.96 -12.29
N ASP A 265 0.52 9.06 -12.25
CA ASP A 265 0.57 10.06 -13.29
C ASP A 265 1.93 10.78 -13.28
N ASP A 266 2.07 11.84 -14.11
CA ASP A 266 3.30 12.62 -14.23
C ASP A 266 3.76 13.24 -12.91
N GLN A 267 2.86 13.57 -11.98
CA GLN A 267 3.26 14.08 -10.66
C GLN A 267 3.98 13.00 -9.83
N VAL A 268 3.54 11.74 -9.91
CA VAL A 268 4.24 10.61 -9.27
C VAL A 268 5.59 10.37 -9.95
N LYS A 269 5.66 10.50 -11.26
CA LYS A 269 6.92 10.42 -12.01
C LYS A 269 7.90 11.48 -11.55
N GLU A 270 7.47 12.75 -11.46
CA GLU A 270 8.27 13.86 -10.95
C GLU A 270 8.77 13.60 -9.52
N PHE A 271 7.92 13.04 -8.64
CA PHE A 271 8.33 12.65 -7.29
C PHE A 271 9.52 11.68 -7.33
N TYR A 272 9.48 10.64 -8.16
CA TYR A 272 10.60 9.70 -8.30
C TYR A 272 11.83 10.35 -8.94
N GLU A 273 11.66 11.26 -9.89
CA GLU A 273 12.77 12.01 -10.52
C GLU A 273 13.50 12.89 -9.51
N ILE A 274 12.77 13.64 -8.66
CA ILE A 274 13.34 14.48 -7.59
C ILE A 274 14.19 13.64 -6.62
N HIS A 275 13.78 12.40 -6.35
CA HIS A 275 14.50 11.49 -5.46
C HIS A 275 15.60 10.67 -6.19
N GLY A 276 15.90 10.97 -7.45
CA GLY A 276 16.90 10.24 -8.24
C GLY A 276 16.51 8.80 -8.56
N ARG A 277 15.20 8.48 -8.58
CA ARG A 277 14.65 7.13 -8.67
C ARG A 277 13.68 6.97 -9.84
N THR A 278 13.94 7.62 -10.95
CA THR A 278 13.08 7.59 -12.16
C THR A 278 12.74 6.16 -12.62
N GLY A 279 13.66 5.21 -12.43
CA GLY A 279 13.45 3.80 -12.79
C GLY A 279 12.44 3.05 -11.90
N ASP A 280 12.01 3.64 -10.79
CA ASP A 280 10.98 3.08 -9.91
C ASP A 280 9.56 3.54 -10.26
N PHE A 281 9.42 4.47 -11.21
CA PHE A 281 8.11 4.89 -11.71
C PHE A 281 7.52 3.84 -12.66
N GLU A 282 6.25 3.56 -12.46
CA GLU A 282 5.41 2.80 -13.38
C GLU A 282 4.07 3.51 -13.54
N GLU A 283 3.59 3.62 -14.78
CA GLU A 283 2.27 4.15 -15.03
C GLU A 283 1.23 3.07 -14.75
N LEU A 284 0.45 3.27 -13.67
CA LEU A 284 -0.60 2.39 -13.23
C LEU A 284 -1.96 3.02 -13.48
N ASN A 285 -2.74 2.40 -14.34
CA ASN A 285 -4.12 2.76 -14.61
C ASN A 285 -4.99 1.51 -14.57
N PRO A 286 -6.28 1.61 -14.16
CA PRO A 286 -7.22 0.53 -14.39
C PRO A 286 -7.35 0.30 -15.89
N GLY A 287 -7.71 -0.92 -16.29
CA GLY A 287 -7.99 -1.24 -17.68
C GLY A 287 -9.19 -0.49 -18.24
N GLU A 288 -9.58 -0.83 -19.47
CA GLU A 288 -10.67 -0.13 -20.17
C GLU A 288 -12.00 -0.23 -19.41
N VAL A 289 -12.26 -1.36 -18.73
CA VAL A 289 -13.49 -1.58 -17.95
C VAL A 289 -13.16 -2.29 -16.66
#